data_7f6d9f0b3b15a1e29cbea00d6def4681
#
_entry.id   7f6d9f0b3b15a1e29cbea00d6def4681
#
_cell.length_a   1.000
_cell.length_b   1.000
_cell.length_c   1.000
_cell.angle_alpha   90.00
_cell.angle_beta   90.00
_cell.angle_gamma   90.00
#
_symmetry.space_group_name_H-M   'P 1'
#
loop_
_entity.id
_entity.type
_entity.pdbx_description
1 polymer ?
#
loop_
_entity_poly.entity_id
_entity_poly.type
_entity_poly.pdbx_seq_one_letter_code
_entity_poly.pdbx_strand_id
1 'polypeptide(L)'
;MQPTEAQERIAASDAGSLVVEAGAGAAKTTTLGLYAGARPRSRILYLAFNKSIQLEAAARMPPNVNCRTTHSIAWRQAAQLFGGEASQRVGKTYASSVARTSRCGPLVAAAALQAIQNWCGSLSSQIAASHVPTGIAERLAGPGS
;
A
#
# COMPACT_ATOMS: atom_id res chain seq x y z
N MET A 1 24.05 -19.37 -10.30
CA MET A 1 22.79 -20.03 -10.68
C MET A 1 22.38 -19.40 -12.00
N GLN A 2 22.19 -20.20 -13.05
CA GLN A 2 21.74 -19.68 -14.35
C GLN A 2 20.22 -19.37 -14.26
N PRO A 3 19.76 -18.29 -14.87
CA PRO A 3 18.35 -17.98 -14.95
C PRO A 3 17.59 -19.06 -15.73
N THR A 4 16.35 -19.28 -15.41
CA THR A 4 15.45 -20.10 -16.22
C THR A 4 14.96 -19.31 -17.43
N GLU A 5 14.53 -20.01 -18.49
CA GLU A 5 13.94 -19.38 -19.69
C GLU A 5 12.78 -18.42 -19.35
N ALA A 6 11.94 -18.80 -18.36
CA ALA A 6 10.87 -17.93 -17.88
C ALA A 6 11.40 -16.64 -17.23
N GLN A 7 12.47 -16.73 -16.46
CA GLN A 7 13.12 -15.57 -15.84
C GLN A 7 13.78 -14.65 -16.88
N GLU A 8 14.38 -15.22 -17.93
CA GLU A 8 14.95 -14.46 -19.04
C GLU A 8 13.88 -13.70 -19.82
N ARG A 9 12.75 -14.35 -20.11
CA ARG A 9 11.60 -13.70 -20.76
C ARG A 9 11.04 -12.54 -19.92
N ILE A 10 10.94 -12.71 -18.60
CA ILE A 10 10.51 -11.63 -17.69
C ILE A 10 11.53 -10.49 -17.72
N ALA A 11 12.82 -10.79 -17.64
CA ALA A 11 13.88 -9.79 -17.65
C ALA A 11 13.93 -8.99 -18.97
N ALA A 12 13.60 -9.61 -20.09
CA ALA A 12 13.58 -9.00 -21.42
C ALA A 12 12.26 -8.26 -21.75
N SER A 13 11.23 -8.37 -20.90
CA SER A 13 9.89 -7.81 -21.20
C SER A 13 9.89 -6.29 -21.13
N ASP A 14 9.43 -5.62 -22.18
CA ASP A 14 9.23 -4.16 -22.26
C ASP A 14 7.75 -3.75 -22.08
N ALA A 15 6.92 -4.67 -21.53
CA ALA A 15 5.52 -4.39 -21.27
C ALA A 15 5.35 -3.25 -20.24
N GLY A 16 4.41 -2.33 -20.48
CA GLY A 16 4.10 -1.23 -19.57
C GLY A 16 3.51 -1.70 -18.24
N SER A 17 2.91 -2.90 -18.22
CA SER A 17 2.46 -3.61 -17.01
C SER A 17 2.73 -5.11 -17.17
N LEU A 18 3.33 -5.73 -16.17
CA LEU A 18 3.67 -7.14 -16.18
C LEU A 18 3.24 -7.77 -14.85
N VAL A 19 2.37 -8.76 -14.92
CA VAL A 19 1.98 -9.59 -13.76
C VAL A 19 2.69 -10.94 -13.87
N VAL A 20 3.38 -11.32 -12.79
CA VAL A 20 4.11 -12.58 -12.71
C VAL A 20 3.57 -13.40 -11.55
N GLU A 21 2.94 -14.51 -11.87
CA GLU A 21 2.48 -15.49 -10.89
C GLU A 21 3.58 -16.52 -10.63
N ALA A 22 3.94 -16.69 -9.36
CA ALA A 22 4.98 -17.63 -8.97
C ALA A 22 4.75 -18.16 -7.55
N GLY A 23 4.90 -19.46 -7.37
CA GLY A 23 4.77 -20.16 -6.09
C GLY A 23 5.75 -19.71 -5.02
N ALA A 24 5.57 -20.22 -3.81
CA ALA A 24 6.56 -20.04 -2.74
C ALA A 24 7.90 -20.68 -3.15
N GLY A 25 9.02 -20.01 -2.85
CA GLY A 25 10.36 -20.50 -3.21
C GLY A 25 10.75 -20.33 -4.68
N ALA A 26 9.88 -19.83 -5.56
CA ALA A 26 10.14 -19.66 -6.99
C ALA A 26 11.10 -18.51 -7.35
N ALA A 27 11.98 -18.11 -6.45
CA ALA A 27 13.01 -17.10 -6.66
C ALA A 27 12.49 -15.75 -7.21
N LYS A 28 11.28 -15.31 -6.78
CA LYS A 28 10.65 -14.04 -7.22
C LYS A 28 11.57 -12.82 -7.10
N THR A 29 12.23 -12.69 -5.95
CA THR A 29 13.15 -11.56 -5.70
C THR A 29 14.36 -11.60 -6.64
N THR A 30 14.88 -12.79 -6.94
CA THR A 30 15.96 -12.97 -7.91
C THR A 30 15.53 -12.55 -9.32
N THR A 31 14.31 -12.93 -9.72
CA THR A 31 13.74 -12.56 -11.02
C THR A 31 13.59 -11.02 -11.15
N LEU A 32 13.12 -10.36 -10.09
CA LEU A 32 13.05 -8.90 -10.05
C LEU A 32 14.45 -8.25 -10.12
N GLY A 33 15.44 -8.86 -9.50
CA GLY A 33 16.85 -8.45 -9.60
C GLY A 33 17.39 -8.55 -11.03
N LEU A 34 17.08 -9.65 -11.74
CA LEU A 34 17.43 -9.82 -13.16
C LEU A 34 16.76 -8.77 -14.05
N TYR A 35 15.46 -8.52 -13.83
CA TYR A 35 14.71 -7.48 -14.53
C TYR A 35 15.37 -6.10 -14.35
N ALA A 36 15.73 -5.76 -13.11
CA ALA A 36 16.38 -4.50 -12.79
C ALA A 36 17.81 -4.40 -13.35
N GLY A 37 18.57 -5.49 -13.30
CA GLY A 37 19.93 -5.59 -13.86
C GLY A 37 19.98 -5.41 -15.38
N ALA A 38 18.94 -5.87 -16.09
CA ALA A 38 18.79 -5.66 -17.54
C ALA A 38 18.53 -4.17 -17.91
N ARG A 39 18.22 -3.31 -16.92
CA ARG A 39 17.87 -1.89 -17.10
C ARG A 39 18.73 -0.94 -16.25
N PRO A 40 20.06 -0.94 -16.39
CA PRO A 40 20.97 -0.24 -15.47
C PRO A 40 20.79 1.29 -15.48
N ARG A 41 20.19 1.84 -16.54
CA ARG A 41 19.92 3.29 -16.67
C ARG A 41 18.56 3.69 -16.08
N SER A 42 17.72 2.73 -15.74
CA SER A 42 16.39 2.99 -15.16
C SER A 42 16.48 3.10 -13.64
N ARG A 43 15.80 4.08 -13.08
CA ARG A 43 15.61 4.19 -11.62
C ARG A 43 14.39 3.37 -11.24
N ILE A 44 14.58 2.27 -10.50
CA ILE A 44 13.53 1.32 -10.16
C ILE A 44 13.19 1.43 -8.68
N LEU A 45 11.92 1.46 -8.36
CA LEU A 45 11.40 1.38 -6.99
C LEU A 45 10.91 -0.04 -6.69
N TYR A 46 11.56 -0.69 -5.74
CA TYR A 46 11.08 -1.97 -5.19
C TYR A 46 10.26 -1.70 -3.92
N LEU A 47 9.01 -2.13 -3.91
CA LEU A 47 8.12 -2.00 -2.76
C LEU A 47 8.03 -3.32 -1.99
N ALA A 48 8.45 -3.28 -0.75
CA ALA A 48 8.35 -4.41 0.18
C ALA A 48 7.19 -4.21 1.16
N PHE A 49 6.57 -5.31 1.56
CA PHE A 49 5.50 -5.29 2.55
C PHE A 49 5.99 -4.87 3.94
N ASN A 50 7.17 -5.35 4.36
CA ASN A 50 7.74 -5.06 5.67
C ASN A 50 9.24 -4.72 5.60
N LYS A 51 9.78 -4.30 6.73
CA LYS A 51 11.17 -3.86 6.86
C LYS A 51 12.17 -4.99 6.63
N SER A 52 11.88 -6.21 7.09
CA SER A 52 12.77 -7.37 6.93
C SER A 52 12.96 -7.70 5.46
N ILE A 53 11.85 -7.82 4.70
CA ILE A 53 11.89 -8.08 3.25
C ILE A 53 12.60 -6.94 2.51
N GLN A 54 12.38 -5.69 2.93
CA GLN A 54 13.05 -4.53 2.33
C GLN A 54 14.57 -4.61 2.49
N LEU A 55 15.06 -4.96 3.66
CA LEU A 55 16.51 -5.07 3.94
C LEU A 55 17.13 -6.24 3.17
N GLU A 56 16.45 -7.40 3.15
CA GLU A 56 16.89 -8.56 2.38
C GLU A 56 16.98 -8.24 0.87
N ALA A 57 15.96 -7.58 0.33
CA ALA A 57 15.96 -7.16 -1.06
C ALA A 57 17.08 -6.15 -1.34
N ALA A 58 17.26 -5.14 -0.49
CA ALA A 58 18.31 -4.13 -0.66
C ALA A 58 19.73 -4.72 -0.70
N ALA A 59 19.97 -5.82 0.01
CA ALA A 59 21.26 -6.52 0.00
C ALA A 59 21.53 -7.29 -1.31
N ARG A 60 20.50 -7.56 -2.12
CA ARG A 60 20.59 -8.41 -3.32
C ARG A 60 20.29 -7.68 -4.63
N MET A 61 19.61 -6.52 -4.53
CA MET A 61 19.20 -5.75 -5.70
C MET A 61 20.36 -4.95 -6.31
N PRO A 62 20.34 -4.73 -7.63
CA PRO A 62 21.28 -3.82 -8.30
C PRO A 62 21.19 -2.39 -7.77
N PRO A 63 22.26 -1.58 -7.92
CA PRO A 63 22.34 -0.22 -7.35
C PRO A 63 21.32 0.77 -7.92
N ASN A 64 20.73 0.49 -9.07
CA ASN A 64 19.66 1.29 -9.66
C ASN A 64 18.28 1.06 -9.03
N VAL A 65 18.18 0.13 -8.04
CA VAL A 65 16.93 -0.20 -7.34
C VAL A 65 16.88 0.46 -5.96
N ASN A 66 15.86 1.26 -5.73
CA ASN A 66 15.57 1.84 -4.42
C ASN A 66 14.53 0.96 -3.69
N CYS A 67 14.96 0.19 -2.70
CA CYS A 67 14.09 -0.68 -1.91
C CYS A 67 13.43 0.09 -0.76
N ARG A 68 12.10 0.14 -0.75
CA ARG A 68 11.29 0.85 0.25
C ARG A 68 10.12 0.00 0.73
N THR A 69 9.62 0.30 1.92
CA THR A 69 8.29 -0.16 2.34
C THR A 69 7.25 0.89 1.99
N THR A 70 6.00 0.49 1.77
CA THR A 70 4.87 1.42 1.56
C THR A 70 4.75 2.41 2.70
N HIS A 71 4.92 1.97 3.95
CA HIS A 71 4.93 2.84 5.12
C HIS A 71 6.05 3.89 5.09
N SER A 72 7.25 3.55 4.61
CA SER A 72 8.35 4.52 4.54
C SER A 72 8.13 5.61 3.50
N ILE A 73 7.37 5.31 2.45
CA ILE A 73 6.97 6.30 1.44
C ILE A 73 5.87 7.20 2.00
N ALA A 74 4.83 6.62 2.59
CA ALA A 74 3.74 7.36 3.22
C ALA A 74 4.26 8.27 4.35
N TRP A 75 5.20 7.77 5.16
CA TRP A 75 5.84 8.55 6.21
C TRP A 75 6.56 9.79 5.67
N ARG A 76 7.28 9.66 4.56
CA ARG A 76 7.97 10.80 3.95
C ARG A 76 6.98 11.89 3.53
N GLN A 77 5.85 11.51 2.95
CA GLN A 77 4.77 12.43 2.59
C GLN A 77 4.16 13.09 3.83
N ALA A 78 3.84 12.31 4.85
CA ALA A 78 3.32 12.82 6.12
C ALA A 78 4.30 13.82 6.78
N ALA A 79 5.59 13.51 6.80
CA ALA A 79 6.62 14.39 7.35
C ALA A 79 6.75 15.71 6.57
N GLN A 80 6.55 15.69 5.26
CA GLN A 80 6.52 16.92 4.44
C GLN A 80 5.29 17.77 4.73
N LEU A 81 4.11 17.14 4.93
CA LEU A 81 2.84 17.85 5.17
C LEU A 81 2.71 18.37 6.61
N PHE A 82 3.19 17.62 7.59
CA PHE A 82 2.97 17.91 9.02
C PHE A 82 4.24 18.27 9.79
N GLY A 83 5.40 18.28 9.13
CA GLY A 83 6.68 18.61 9.77
C GLY A 83 7.00 17.71 10.97
N GLY A 84 7.54 18.29 12.03
CA GLY A 84 7.90 17.57 13.26
C GLY A 84 6.72 16.93 14.01
N GLU A 85 5.50 17.34 13.73
CA GLU A 85 4.28 16.76 14.34
C GLU A 85 3.79 15.47 13.67
N ALA A 86 4.39 15.05 12.57
CA ALA A 86 3.97 13.87 11.83
C ALA A 86 3.88 12.63 12.72
N SER A 87 4.85 12.43 13.63
CA SER A 87 4.87 11.30 14.58
C SER A 87 3.71 11.31 15.56
N GLN A 88 3.21 12.49 15.95
CA GLN A 88 2.09 12.64 16.86
C GLN A 88 0.74 12.43 16.15
N ARG A 89 0.71 12.66 14.83
CA ARG A 89 -0.49 12.53 14.00
C ARG A 89 -0.67 11.14 13.39
N VAL A 90 0.36 10.30 13.42
CA VAL A 90 0.31 8.93 12.90
C VAL A 90 0.13 7.95 14.06
N GLY A 91 -1.03 7.31 14.12
CA GLY A 91 -1.37 6.36 15.15
C GLY A 91 -2.66 5.60 14.82
N LYS A 92 -3.06 4.71 15.71
CA LYS A 92 -4.37 4.06 15.60
C LYS A 92 -5.47 5.08 15.88
N THR A 93 -6.37 5.24 14.93
CA THR A 93 -7.58 6.06 15.08
C THR A 93 -8.72 5.18 15.58
N TYR A 94 -9.30 5.53 16.70
CA TYR A 94 -10.43 4.81 17.30
C TYR A 94 -11.73 5.57 17.08
N ALA A 95 -12.83 4.83 16.89
CA ALA A 95 -14.17 5.43 16.73
C ALA A 95 -14.56 6.34 17.90
N SER A 96 -14.17 6.01 19.12
CA SER A 96 -14.39 6.85 20.31
C SER A 96 -13.68 8.21 20.24
N SER A 97 -12.46 8.23 19.68
CA SER A 97 -11.71 9.49 19.48
C SER A 97 -12.36 10.34 18.40
N VAL A 98 -12.77 9.72 17.28
CA VAL A 98 -13.49 10.41 16.21
C VAL A 98 -14.82 10.97 16.70
N ALA A 99 -15.62 10.16 17.41
CA ALA A 99 -16.90 10.56 17.97
C ALA A 99 -16.77 11.80 18.86
N ARG A 100 -15.76 11.82 19.72
CA ARG A 100 -15.48 12.95 20.63
C ARG A 100 -15.05 14.20 19.86
N THR A 101 -14.10 14.07 18.92
CA THR A 101 -13.54 15.20 18.19
C THR A 101 -14.55 15.81 17.21
N SER A 102 -15.32 14.95 16.52
CA SER A 102 -16.31 15.37 15.52
C SER A 102 -17.71 15.57 16.13
N ARG A 103 -17.86 15.40 17.44
CA ARG A 103 -19.15 15.55 18.15
C ARG A 103 -20.28 14.73 17.53
N CYS A 104 -19.98 13.51 17.07
CA CYS A 104 -20.97 12.61 16.45
C CYS A 104 -21.16 11.35 17.31
N GLY A 105 -22.23 10.60 17.03
CA GLY A 105 -22.50 9.34 17.72
C GLY A 105 -21.43 8.29 17.42
N PRO A 106 -21.16 7.34 18.36
CA PRO A 106 -20.15 6.28 18.18
C PRO A 106 -20.37 5.44 16.92
N LEU A 107 -21.64 5.17 16.56
CA LEU A 107 -21.99 4.42 15.35
C LEU A 107 -21.58 5.18 14.08
N VAL A 108 -21.83 6.49 14.04
CA VAL A 108 -21.44 7.36 12.92
C VAL A 108 -19.93 7.40 12.79
N ALA A 109 -19.21 7.52 13.89
CA ALA A 109 -17.74 7.51 13.91
C ALA A 109 -17.16 6.19 13.40
N ALA A 110 -17.76 5.05 13.81
CA ALA A 110 -17.36 3.73 13.34
C ALA A 110 -17.63 3.56 11.83
N ALA A 111 -18.81 4.00 11.37
CA ALA A 111 -19.18 3.99 9.95
C ALA A 111 -18.21 4.83 9.10
N ALA A 112 -17.85 6.02 9.56
CA ALA A 112 -16.92 6.90 8.87
C ALA A 112 -15.52 6.26 8.74
N LEU A 113 -14.98 5.66 9.80
CA LEU A 113 -13.70 4.97 9.75
C LEU A 113 -13.73 3.78 8.79
N GLN A 114 -14.79 2.98 8.81
CA GLN A 114 -14.93 1.86 7.90
C GLN A 114 -15.07 2.32 6.45
N ALA A 115 -15.83 3.39 6.21
CA ALA A 115 -15.97 3.99 4.88
C ALA A 115 -14.61 4.47 4.32
N ILE A 116 -13.78 5.09 5.16
CA ILE A 116 -12.42 5.50 4.78
C ILE A 116 -11.57 4.27 4.43
N GLN A 117 -11.64 3.20 5.22
CA GLN A 117 -10.89 1.97 4.96
C GLN A 117 -11.32 1.32 3.63
N ASN A 118 -12.63 1.24 3.38
CA ASN A 118 -13.18 0.70 2.13
C ASN A 118 -12.75 1.54 0.92
N TRP A 119 -12.79 2.87 1.06
CA TRP A 119 -12.32 3.79 0.02
C TRP A 119 -10.82 3.62 -0.25
N CYS A 120 -9.98 3.55 0.77
CA CYS A 120 -8.53 3.31 0.61
C CYS A 120 -8.22 1.97 -0.07
N GLY A 121 -9.09 0.96 0.06
CA GLY A 121 -8.99 -0.33 -0.63
C GLY A 121 -9.64 -0.36 -2.01
N SER A 122 -10.24 0.73 -2.48
CA SER A 122 -10.91 0.85 -3.78
C SER A 122 -10.03 1.56 -4.81
N LEU A 123 -10.49 1.59 -6.06
CA LEU A 123 -9.88 2.39 -7.14
C LEU A 123 -10.50 3.79 -7.28
N SER A 124 -11.42 4.15 -6.37
CA SER A 124 -12.11 5.44 -6.42
C SER A 124 -11.18 6.59 -6.00
N SER A 125 -11.20 7.67 -6.75
CA SER A 125 -10.46 8.90 -6.43
C SER A 125 -11.12 9.73 -5.32
N GLN A 126 -12.41 9.48 -5.03
CA GLN A 126 -13.20 10.20 -4.04
C GLN A 126 -13.98 9.22 -3.15
N ILE A 127 -14.18 9.60 -1.88
CA ILE A 127 -15.06 8.87 -0.99
C ILE A 127 -16.52 9.11 -1.37
N ALA A 128 -17.33 8.03 -1.36
CA ALA A 128 -18.74 8.08 -1.74
C ALA A 128 -19.59 7.23 -0.78
N ALA A 129 -20.91 7.35 -0.85
CA ALA A 129 -21.85 6.57 -0.04
C ALA A 129 -21.68 5.05 -0.22
N SER A 130 -21.25 4.61 -1.40
CA SER A 130 -20.95 3.19 -1.69
C SER A 130 -19.83 2.59 -0.83
N HIS A 131 -19.01 3.42 -0.19
CA HIS A 131 -17.96 2.96 0.73
C HIS A 131 -18.49 2.74 2.16
N VAL A 132 -19.68 3.27 2.49
CA VAL A 132 -20.30 3.05 3.80
C VAL A 132 -20.84 1.62 3.86
N PRO A 133 -20.53 0.83 4.92
CA PRO A 133 -21.08 -0.51 5.07
C PRO A 133 -22.62 -0.50 5.08
N THR A 134 -23.24 -1.33 4.25
CA THR A 134 -24.70 -1.37 4.07
C THR A 134 -25.46 -1.58 5.38
N GLY A 135 -25.05 -2.53 6.21
CA GLY A 135 -25.69 -2.78 7.52
C GLY A 135 -25.58 -1.63 8.53
N ILE A 136 -24.64 -0.69 8.34
CA ILE A 136 -24.54 0.52 9.15
C ILE A 136 -25.38 1.64 8.53
N ALA A 137 -25.39 1.75 7.20
CA ALA A 137 -26.22 2.74 6.50
C ALA A 137 -27.70 2.57 6.84
N GLU A 138 -28.23 1.36 6.84
CA GLU A 138 -29.61 1.02 7.25
C GLU A 138 -29.91 1.43 8.70
N ARG A 139 -28.98 1.19 9.62
CA ARG A 139 -29.14 1.57 11.04
C ARG A 139 -29.09 3.09 11.27
N LEU A 140 -28.38 3.83 10.41
CA LEU A 140 -28.31 5.29 10.47
C LEU A 140 -29.54 5.94 9.85
N ALA A 141 -30.15 5.29 8.84
CA ALA A 141 -31.37 5.78 8.19
C ALA A 141 -32.61 5.72 9.09
N GLY A 142 -32.61 4.86 10.14
CA GLY A 142 -33.76 4.67 11.03
C GLY A 142 -34.89 3.86 10.39
N PRO A 143 -35.83 3.33 11.18
CA PRO A 143 -37.04 2.72 10.65
C PRO A 143 -37.99 3.83 10.17
N GLY A 144 -38.01 4.10 8.87
CA GLY A 144 -39.04 4.93 8.23
C GLY A 144 -38.62 6.36 7.85
N SER A 145 -37.67 6.50 6.93
CA SER A 145 -37.54 7.71 6.11
C SER A 145 -37.75 7.37 4.65
#